data_535d40bab4de884d24a8de200ea6171f
#
_entry.id   535d40bab4de884d24a8de200ea6171f
#
_cell.length_a   1.000
_cell.length_b   1.000
_cell.length_c   1.000
_cell.angle_alpha   90.00
_cell.angle_beta   90.00
_cell.angle_gamma   90.00
#
_symmetry.space_group_name_H-M   'P 1'
#
loop_
_entity.id
_entity.type
_entity.pdbx_description
1 polymer ?
#
loop_
_entity_poly.entity_id
_entity_poly.type
_entity_poly.pdbx_seq_one_letter_code
_entity_poly.pdbx_strand_id
1 'polypeptide(L)'
;MKMDCFSPRSAVAVAALLALLFAGCETKKQASQPGGSQYGKATSTASEGSGEAGTGAVSTASSAKEKFGSVSFTGQVKVTGAPPAPVELDTSAKPECGKQRQAFEQGTLSAENLVVGADGGLKDCIVFISKGLKGYKAKDMVTYGHPAKVVIDQKGCQYIPHVFAVMADQEVVIKNSDPFLHNVSIPSLGFNLSMPSVGEENRARFFNRKTGSQVCQCSVHPWMNAYAYVVKNPFFSKTGGDGKFTINKLPDADGTYTVEVWHEKDRKLKAPKAQKITVKDGAVVEGNIVFEFTYKG
;
A
#
# COMPACT_ATOMS: atom_id res chain seq x y z
N MET A 1 -8.69 46.75 -53.49
CA MET A 1 -9.38 48.02 -53.21
C MET A 1 -9.29 48.23 -51.71
N LYS A 2 -8.51 49.27 -51.31
CA LYS A 2 -8.35 49.95 -50.00
C LYS A 2 -8.04 49.03 -48.78
N MET A 3 -6.83 48.86 -48.21
CA MET A 3 -5.93 49.87 -47.56
C MET A 3 -6.66 50.82 -46.61
N ASP A 4 -6.28 50.68 -45.33
CA ASP A 4 -5.84 51.76 -44.45
C ASP A 4 -5.40 51.13 -43.11
N CYS A 5 -4.20 51.18 -42.83
CA CYS A 5 -3.23 51.79 -41.91
C CYS A 5 -3.83 52.75 -40.89
N PHE A 6 -3.50 52.53 -39.60
CA PHE A 6 -2.99 53.57 -38.73
C PHE A 6 -2.32 53.02 -37.45
N SER A 7 -1.09 53.39 -37.27
CA SER A 7 -0.23 53.37 -36.10
C SER A 7 -0.09 54.84 -35.57
N PRO A 8 0.76 55.16 -34.59
CA PRO A 8 0.89 54.86 -33.14
C PRO A 8 0.85 56.16 -32.29
N ARG A 9 1.17 56.06 -30.99
CA ARG A 9 1.72 57.14 -30.07
C ARG A 9 1.10 56.98 -28.69
N SER A 10 1.72 57.16 -27.53
CA SER A 10 2.98 57.78 -27.14
C SER A 10 3.31 57.36 -25.70
N ALA A 11 4.57 57.34 -25.40
CA ALA A 11 5.16 57.23 -24.06
C ALA A 11 4.90 58.48 -23.20
N VAL A 12 4.78 58.29 -21.88
CA VAL A 12 5.23 59.33 -20.90
C VAL A 12 5.82 58.58 -19.68
N ALA A 13 7.10 58.83 -19.47
CA ALA A 13 7.83 58.50 -18.25
C ALA A 13 7.61 59.60 -17.25
N VAL A 14 7.41 59.23 -15.96
CA VAL A 14 7.65 60.15 -14.86
C VAL A 14 8.47 59.44 -13.80
N ALA A 15 9.70 59.86 -13.65
CA ALA A 15 10.56 59.55 -12.51
C ALA A 15 10.27 60.57 -11.39
N ALA A 16 10.14 60.11 -10.20
CA ALA A 16 10.29 60.97 -9.03
C ALA A 16 10.98 60.18 -7.88
N LEU A 17 12.13 60.70 -7.54
CA LEU A 17 13.02 60.45 -6.40
C LEU A 17 12.40 60.99 -5.14
N LEU A 18 12.55 60.33 -3.97
CA LEU A 18 12.96 60.87 -2.64
C LEU A 18 12.90 59.74 -1.61
N ALA A 19 14.04 59.30 -1.13
CA ALA A 19 14.76 59.67 0.13
C ALA A 19 14.19 59.05 1.42
N LEU A 20 14.95 58.08 1.91
CA LEU A 20 15.42 57.82 3.28
C LEU A 20 14.55 58.25 4.47
N LEU A 21 14.08 57.27 5.23
CA LEU A 21 14.11 57.33 6.70
C LEU A 21 14.43 55.92 7.24
N PHE A 22 15.56 55.83 7.93
CA PHE A 22 15.95 54.74 8.80
C PHE A 22 15.05 54.73 10.03
N ALA A 23 14.34 53.66 10.29
CA ALA A 23 13.86 53.37 11.63
C ALA A 23 14.14 51.86 11.85
N GLY A 24 15.04 51.60 12.80
CA GLY A 24 15.37 50.26 13.24
C GLY A 24 14.16 49.60 13.86
N CYS A 25 14.00 48.34 13.54
CA CYS A 25 13.09 47.46 14.27
C CYS A 25 13.81 46.16 14.57
N GLU A 26 13.82 45.85 15.84
CA GLU A 26 14.50 44.74 16.48
C GLU A 26 14.10 43.40 15.88
N THR A 27 15.10 42.56 15.66
CA THR A 27 14.95 41.13 15.37
C THR A 27 14.34 40.44 16.59
N LYS A 28 13.04 40.15 16.55
CA LYS A 28 12.44 39.12 17.39
C LYS A 28 12.93 37.78 16.93
N LYS A 29 13.79 37.15 17.70
CA LYS A 29 14.11 35.74 17.64
C LYS A 29 12.80 34.93 17.73
N GLN A 30 12.41 34.32 16.66
CA GLN A 30 11.34 33.31 16.64
C GLN A 30 11.93 32.01 17.20
N ALA A 31 11.45 31.64 18.38
CA ALA A 31 11.84 30.41 19.05
C ALA A 31 11.43 29.19 18.18
N SER A 32 12.42 28.44 17.75
CA SER A 32 12.24 27.11 17.16
C SER A 32 11.67 26.17 18.22
N GLN A 33 10.49 25.65 17.98
CA GLN A 33 9.96 24.54 18.76
C GLN A 33 10.71 23.26 18.39
N PRO A 34 11.17 22.48 19.37
CA PRO A 34 11.78 21.18 19.12
C PRO A 34 10.69 20.12 19.04
N GLY A 35 10.30 19.76 17.82
CA GLY A 35 9.56 18.53 17.53
C GLY A 35 10.51 17.33 17.47
N GLY A 36 11.13 16.97 18.57
CA GLY A 36 11.96 15.77 18.68
C GLY A 36 11.11 14.55 18.94
N SER A 37 10.81 13.77 17.90
CA SER A 37 10.38 12.39 18.05
C SER A 37 11.60 11.57 18.49
N GLN A 38 11.65 11.18 19.76
CA GLN A 38 12.66 10.27 20.30
C GLN A 38 12.32 8.84 19.83
N TYR A 39 13.01 8.37 18.82
CA TYR A 39 13.15 6.94 18.57
C TYR A 39 14.44 6.47 19.22
N GLY A 40 14.30 5.69 20.29
CA GLY A 40 15.40 5.14 21.07
C GLY A 40 16.29 4.22 20.23
N LYS A 41 17.57 4.55 20.25
CA LYS A 41 18.65 3.72 19.71
C LYS A 41 18.90 2.58 20.70
N ALA A 42 18.52 1.36 20.33
CA ALA A 42 18.85 0.17 21.12
C ALA A 42 20.33 -0.19 20.93
N THR A 43 21.12 0.05 21.93
CA THR A 43 22.48 -0.50 22.06
C THR A 43 22.39 -1.90 22.64
N SER A 44 22.91 -2.88 21.89
CA SER A 44 23.10 -4.24 22.36
C SER A 44 24.32 -4.32 23.27
N THR A 45 24.13 -4.64 24.54
CA THR A 45 25.19 -5.18 25.40
C THR A 45 24.89 -6.64 25.63
N ALA A 46 25.77 -7.49 25.14
CA ALA A 46 25.82 -8.90 25.50
C ALA A 46 26.38 -9.03 26.94
N SER A 47 25.69 -9.76 27.79
CA SER A 47 26.26 -10.31 29.02
C SER A 47 25.99 -11.80 29.06
N GLU A 48 27.05 -12.57 29.02
CA GLU A 48 27.06 -13.99 29.33
C GLU A 48 26.81 -14.16 30.83
N GLY A 49 25.90 -15.05 31.19
CA GLY A 49 25.65 -15.47 32.55
C GLY A 49 25.14 -16.91 32.56
N SER A 50 26.03 -17.81 32.94
CA SER A 50 25.77 -19.23 33.22
C SER A 50 24.94 -19.41 34.50
N GLY A 51 24.02 -20.38 34.48
CA GLY A 51 23.52 -20.92 35.75
C GLY A 51 22.11 -21.46 35.79
N GLU A 52 22.04 -22.76 35.97
CA GLU A 52 21.08 -23.58 36.70
C GLU A 52 19.69 -23.90 36.12
N ALA A 53 19.53 -25.20 35.99
CA ALA A 53 18.29 -25.91 35.69
C ALA A 53 17.23 -25.73 36.82
N GLY A 54 16.15 -25.07 36.45
CA GLY A 54 14.92 -25.04 37.24
C GLY A 54 13.82 -25.75 36.47
N THR A 55 13.40 -26.94 36.97
CA THR A 55 12.18 -27.62 36.53
C THR A 55 10.96 -26.80 36.94
N GLY A 56 10.52 -25.91 36.04
CA GLY A 56 9.33 -25.10 36.20
C GLY A 56 8.33 -25.43 35.10
N ALA A 57 7.16 -25.86 35.52
CA ALA A 57 6.01 -26.32 34.75
C ALA A 57 5.82 -25.53 33.43
N VAL A 58 5.75 -26.26 32.33
CA VAL A 58 5.25 -25.80 31.06
C VAL A 58 3.77 -25.49 31.22
N SER A 59 3.47 -24.23 31.55
CA SER A 59 2.13 -23.69 31.50
C SER A 59 1.79 -23.39 30.03
N THR A 60 1.12 -24.32 29.42
CA THR A 60 0.10 -24.26 28.39
C THR A 60 0.03 -22.97 27.56
N ALA A 61 0.81 -22.92 26.49
CA ALA A 61 0.54 -22.12 25.29
C ALA A 61 -0.59 -22.77 24.45
N SER A 62 -1.70 -23.18 25.09
CA SER A 62 -2.79 -23.94 24.49
C SER A 62 -3.90 -23.08 23.88
N SER A 63 -4.01 -21.79 24.23
CA SER A 63 -5.21 -21.02 23.87
C SER A 63 -5.17 -20.33 22.51
N ALA A 64 -4.00 -20.22 21.87
CA ALA A 64 -3.89 -19.59 20.55
C ALA A 64 -4.11 -20.59 19.39
N LYS A 65 -3.89 -21.88 19.62
CA LYS A 65 -4.05 -22.93 18.60
C LYS A 65 -5.51 -23.24 18.26
N GLU A 66 -6.44 -22.97 19.17
CA GLU A 66 -7.86 -23.30 18.98
C GLU A 66 -8.64 -22.31 18.11
N LYS A 67 -8.09 -21.13 17.81
CA LYS A 67 -8.79 -20.10 17.05
C LYS A 67 -8.60 -20.18 15.53
N PHE A 68 -7.67 -20.97 15.08
CA PHE A 68 -7.31 -21.08 13.69
C PHE A 68 -7.38 -22.53 13.26
N GLY A 69 -8.11 -22.76 12.18
CA GLY A 69 -8.35 -24.11 11.69
C GLY A 69 -7.40 -24.52 10.58
N SER A 70 -7.75 -25.62 9.97
CA SER A 70 -7.06 -26.19 8.80
C SER A 70 -7.77 -25.92 7.49
N VAL A 71 -8.99 -25.35 7.51
CA VAL A 71 -9.83 -25.15 6.34
C VAL A 71 -9.20 -24.13 5.39
N SER A 72 -9.12 -24.51 4.12
CA SER A 72 -8.64 -23.65 3.04
C SER A 72 -9.62 -23.70 1.87
N PHE A 73 -9.73 -22.59 1.16
CA PHE A 73 -10.48 -22.56 -0.09
C PHE A 73 -9.75 -21.72 -1.15
N THR A 74 -10.00 -22.05 -2.40
CA THR A 74 -9.46 -21.38 -3.56
C THR A 74 -10.57 -20.74 -4.37
N GLY A 75 -10.20 -19.80 -5.20
CA GLY A 75 -11.11 -19.18 -6.14
C GLY A 75 -10.36 -18.38 -7.20
N GLN A 76 -11.12 -17.68 -8.03
CA GLN A 76 -10.56 -16.86 -9.09
C GLN A 76 -11.30 -15.53 -9.20
N VAL A 77 -10.57 -14.49 -9.51
CA VAL A 77 -11.11 -13.17 -9.88
C VAL A 77 -10.86 -12.96 -11.36
N LYS A 78 -11.92 -12.69 -12.10
CA LYS A 78 -11.88 -12.45 -13.55
C LYS A 78 -12.43 -11.09 -13.90
N VAL A 79 -12.08 -10.61 -15.08
CA VAL A 79 -12.71 -9.47 -15.70
C VAL A 79 -13.38 -9.88 -17.02
N THR A 80 -14.59 -9.41 -17.24
CA THR A 80 -15.34 -9.56 -18.48
C THR A 80 -15.44 -8.20 -19.20
N GLY A 81 -15.70 -8.21 -20.49
CA GLY A 81 -15.66 -7.04 -21.36
C GLY A 81 -14.33 -6.93 -22.10
N ALA A 82 -14.00 -5.73 -22.55
CA ALA A 82 -12.77 -5.46 -23.30
C ALA A 82 -11.90 -4.44 -22.54
N PRO A 83 -11.16 -4.87 -21.50
CA PRO A 83 -10.26 -3.97 -20.80
C PRO A 83 -9.15 -3.52 -21.76
N PRO A 84 -8.65 -2.26 -21.63
CA PRO A 84 -7.57 -1.76 -22.46
C PRO A 84 -6.28 -2.53 -22.16
N ALA A 85 -5.39 -2.57 -23.14
CA ALA A 85 -4.01 -3.00 -22.91
C ALA A 85 -3.32 -2.09 -21.88
N PRO A 86 -2.33 -2.61 -21.15
CA PRO A 86 -1.52 -1.80 -20.25
C PRO A 86 -0.90 -0.61 -20.99
N VAL A 87 -0.95 0.57 -20.37
CA VAL A 87 -0.40 1.81 -20.93
C VAL A 87 1.04 1.97 -20.45
N GLU A 88 1.96 2.17 -21.38
CA GLU A 88 3.33 2.55 -21.04
C GLU A 88 3.35 3.97 -20.45
N LEU A 89 4.09 4.15 -19.36
CA LEU A 89 4.18 5.42 -18.66
C LEU A 89 5.35 6.25 -19.22
N ASP A 90 5.10 7.50 -19.54
CA ASP A 90 6.15 8.42 -19.94
C ASP A 90 6.98 8.84 -18.73
N THR A 91 8.23 8.40 -18.70
CA THR A 91 9.22 8.75 -17.68
C THR A 91 10.31 9.69 -18.21
N SER A 92 10.13 10.28 -19.40
CA SER A 92 11.13 11.12 -20.08
C SER A 92 11.56 12.34 -19.24
N ALA A 93 10.66 12.88 -18.42
CA ALA A 93 10.96 13.96 -17.49
C ALA A 93 11.90 13.54 -16.32
N LYS A 94 12.17 12.24 -16.17
CA LYS A 94 13.01 11.64 -15.13
C LYS A 94 13.90 10.53 -15.75
N PRO A 95 14.90 10.91 -16.55
CA PRO A 95 15.72 9.94 -17.28
C PRO A 95 16.49 8.98 -16.38
N GLU A 96 16.74 9.36 -15.12
CA GLU A 96 17.32 8.48 -14.10
C GLU A 96 16.46 7.24 -13.83
N CYS A 97 15.13 7.35 -13.92
CA CYS A 97 14.23 6.21 -13.76
C CYS A 97 14.42 5.17 -14.86
N GLY A 98 14.53 5.59 -16.11
CA GLY A 98 14.77 4.68 -17.24
C GLY A 98 16.11 3.95 -17.09
N LYS A 99 17.18 4.67 -16.72
CA LYS A 99 18.50 4.07 -16.46
C LYS A 99 18.47 3.07 -15.32
N GLN A 100 17.78 3.40 -14.23
CA GLN A 100 17.70 2.53 -13.07
C GLN A 100 16.89 1.25 -13.35
N ARG A 101 15.80 1.36 -14.10
CA ARG A 101 15.03 0.21 -14.54
C ARG A 101 15.84 -0.72 -15.44
N GLN A 102 16.63 -0.15 -16.34
CA GLN A 102 17.55 -0.90 -17.18
C GLN A 102 18.59 -1.66 -16.33
N ALA A 103 19.15 -1.00 -15.31
CA ALA A 103 20.09 -1.62 -14.38
C ALA A 103 19.46 -2.76 -13.55
N PHE A 104 18.15 -2.73 -13.34
CA PHE A 104 17.40 -3.79 -12.67
C PHE A 104 16.75 -4.80 -13.62
N GLU A 105 17.00 -4.70 -14.93
CA GLU A 105 16.40 -5.55 -15.96
C GLU A 105 14.86 -5.56 -15.95
N GLN A 106 14.24 -4.43 -15.54
CA GLN A 106 12.78 -4.32 -15.36
C GLN A 106 12.01 -3.95 -16.63
N GLY A 107 12.69 -3.63 -17.71
CA GLY A 107 12.03 -3.14 -18.94
C GLY A 107 11.33 -1.79 -18.77
N THR A 108 10.46 -1.42 -19.71
CA THR A 108 9.68 -0.18 -19.66
C THR A 108 8.66 -0.19 -18.54
N LEU A 109 8.33 1.01 -18.04
CA LEU A 109 7.35 1.15 -16.96
C LEU A 109 5.94 1.20 -17.56
N SER A 110 5.11 0.25 -17.17
CA SER A 110 3.70 0.22 -17.56
C SER A 110 2.79 0.47 -16.37
N ALA A 111 1.63 1.04 -16.64
CA ALA A 111 0.60 1.25 -15.64
C ALA A 111 0.10 -0.11 -15.09
N GLU A 112 0.20 -0.30 -13.78
CA GLU A 112 -0.22 -1.55 -13.10
C GLU A 112 -1.68 -1.52 -12.62
N ASN A 113 -2.37 -0.43 -12.86
CA ASN A 113 -3.70 -0.17 -12.31
C ASN A 113 -4.84 -1.03 -12.90
N LEU A 114 -4.58 -1.82 -13.94
CA LEU A 114 -5.49 -2.80 -14.50
C LEU A 114 -4.68 -3.82 -15.32
N VAL A 115 -4.30 -4.91 -14.68
CA VAL A 115 -3.52 -5.97 -15.31
C VAL A 115 -4.37 -7.22 -15.41
N VAL A 116 -4.66 -7.62 -16.64
CA VAL A 116 -5.51 -8.78 -16.96
C VAL A 116 -4.66 -9.83 -17.68
N GLY A 117 -4.66 -11.03 -17.13
CA GLY A 117 -4.00 -12.18 -17.75
C GLY A 117 -4.71 -12.71 -19.00
N ALA A 118 -4.05 -13.60 -19.73
CA ALA A 118 -4.54 -14.13 -21.01
C ALA A 118 -5.88 -14.88 -20.88
N ASP A 119 -6.17 -15.44 -19.71
CA ASP A 119 -7.41 -16.16 -19.38
C ASP A 119 -8.48 -15.27 -18.71
N GLY A 120 -8.28 -13.95 -18.72
CA GLY A 120 -9.16 -12.97 -18.10
C GLY A 120 -8.95 -12.83 -16.59
N GLY A 121 -7.93 -13.47 -16.01
CA GLY A 121 -7.60 -13.35 -14.59
C GLY A 121 -7.20 -11.93 -14.22
N LEU A 122 -7.79 -11.37 -13.17
CA LEU A 122 -7.51 -10.00 -12.69
C LEU A 122 -6.47 -10.02 -11.58
N LYS A 123 -5.31 -9.40 -11.87
CA LYS A 123 -4.20 -9.24 -10.93
C LYS A 123 -4.52 -8.18 -9.87
N ASP A 124 -3.83 -8.28 -8.73
CA ASP A 124 -3.82 -7.28 -7.66
C ASP A 124 -5.20 -7.00 -7.02
N CYS A 125 -6.09 -8.00 -7.02
CA CYS A 125 -7.29 -7.98 -6.21
C CYS A 125 -6.98 -8.44 -4.78
N ILE A 126 -7.59 -7.81 -3.79
CA ILE A 126 -7.59 -8.29 -2.41
C ILE A 126 -8.92 -8.99 -2.14
N VAL A 127 -8.86 -10.31 -1.90
CA VAL A 127 -10.00 -11.14 -1.51
C VAL A 127 -9.89 -11.40 -0.01
N PHE A 128 -10.98 -11.20 0.73
CA PHE A 128 -10.95 -11.27 2.19
C PHE A 128 -12.27 -11.72 2.79
N ILE A 129 -12.21 -12.28 4.00
CA ILE A 129 -13.38 -12.60 4.80
C ILE A 129 -13.87 -11.32 5.49
N SER A 130 -15.09 -10.90 5.18
CA SER A 130 -15.69 -9.69 5.75
C SER A 130 -16.65 -9.96 6.91
N LYS A 131 -17.29 -11.15 6.94
CA LYS A 131 -18.27 -11.55 7.99
C LYS A 131 -18.16 -13.06 8.27
N GLY A 132 -18.71 -13.46 9.41
CA GLY A 132 -18.77 -14.86 9.84
C GLY A 132 -17.79 -15.23 10.94
N LEU A 133 -16.74 -14.45 11.13
CA LEU A 133 -15.72 -14.68 12.17
C LEU A 133 -16.24 -14.23 13.54
N LYS A 134 -16.91 -15.13 14.27
CA LYS A 134 -17.40 -14.86 15.62
C LYS A 134 -16.30 -15.09 16.66
N GLY A 135 -16.18 -14.17 17.63
CA GLY A 135 -15.22 -14.30 18.74
C GLY A 135 -13.76 -13.98 18.40
N TYR A 136 -13.44 -13.62 17.16
CA TYR A 136 -12.09 -13.24 16.74
C TYR A 136 -11.87 -11.74 16.91
N LYS A 137 -10.78 -11.39 17.60
CA LYS A 137 -10.36 -9.99 17.77
C LYS A 137 -9.14 -9.74 16.88
N ALA A 138 -9.14 -8.66 16.13
CA ALA A 138 -8.07 -8.32 15.19
C ALA A 138 -6.68 -8.31 15.86
N LYS A 139 -6.57 -7.79 17.07
CA LYS A 139 -5.31 -7.75 17.83
C LYS A 139 -4.68 -9.12 18.11
N ASP A 140 -5.50 -10.17 18.20
CA ASP A 140 -5.04 -11.52 18.49
C ASP A 140 -4.58 -12.25 17.21
N MET A 141 -4.71 -11.60 16.05
CA MET A 141 -4.58 -12.22 14.75
C MET A 141 -3.46 -11.61 13.86
N VAL A 142 -2.78 -10.57 14.33
CA VAL A 142 -1.84 -9.76 13.52
C VAL A 142 -0.70 -10.57 12.87
N THR A 143 -0.31 -11.69 13.45
CA THR A 143 0.82 -12.49 12.94
C THR A 143 0.41 -13.84 12.36
N TYR A 144 -0.87 -14.14 12.35
CA TYR A 144 -1.34 -15.47 12.00
C TYR A 144 -1.38 -15.71 10.49
N GLY A 145 -0.54 -16.61 10.02
CA GLY A 145 -0.52 -17.05 8.63
C GLY A 145 0.01 -16.04 7.61
N HIS A 146 0.42 -14.84 8.06
CA HIS A 146 1.03 -13.82 7.23
C HIS A 146 2.40 -13.42 7.77
N PRO A 147 3.28 -12.86 6.93
CA PRO A 147 4.55 -12.29 7.40
C PRO A 147 4.31 -11.30 8.54
N ALA A 148 5.18 -11.32 9.56
CA ALA A 148 5.10 -10.37 10.67
C ALA A 148 5.16 -8.91 10.21
N LYS A 149 5.74 -8.66 9.04
CA LYS A 149 5.88 -7.36 8.41
C LYS A 149 5.54 -7.41 6.92
N VAL A 150 5.02 -6.31 6.39
CA VAL A 150 4.86 -6.07 4.96
C VAL A 150 6.01 -5.20 4.50
N VAL A 151 6.59 -5.50 3.35
CA VAL A 151 7.67 -4.70 2.75
C VAL A 151 7.13 -3.96 1.53
N ILE A 152 7.38 -2.66 1.46
CA ILE A 152 7.15 -1.80 0.31
C ILE A 152 8.51 -1.28 -0.15
N ASP A 153 8.96 -1.68 -1.32
CA ASP A 153 10.24 -1.24 -1.88
C ASP A 153 10.00 -0.18 -2.98
N GLN A 154 10.76 0.88 -2.93
CA GLN A 154 10.85 1.90 -3.97
C GLN A 154 12.01 1.51 -4.88
N LYS A 155 11.69 0.86 -6.01
CA LYS A 155 12.70 0.26 -6.89
C LYS A 155 12.34 0.45 -8.36
N GLY A 156 13.24 1.08 -9.12
CA GLY A 156 13.02 1.39 -10.52
C GLY A 156 11.87 2.38 -10.72
N CYS A 157 11.77 3.36 -9.82
CA CYS A 157 10.71 4.36 -9.81
C CYS A 157 9.29 3.78 -9.73
N GLN A 158 9.15 2.69 -8.99
CA GLN A 158 7.87 2.05 -8.65
C GLN A 158 7.83 1.73 -7.16
N TYR A 159 6.62 1.60 -6.61
CA TYR A 159 6.41 0.86 -5.37
C TYR A 159 6.19 -0.62 -5.68
N ILE A 160 6.94 -1.48 -5.03
CA ILE A 160 6.82 -2.92 -5.16
C ILE A 160 6.49 -3.52 -3.79
N PRO A 161 5.34 -4.19 -3.64
CA PRO A 161 4.30 -4.42 -4.66
C PRO A 161 3.40 -3.20 -4.90
N HIS A 162 2.76 -3.14 -6.07
CA HIS A 162 1.78 -2.10 -6.41
C HIS A 162 0.54 -2.14 -5.51
N VAL A 163 0.03 -3.34 -5.22
CA VAL A 163 -1.06 -3.55 -4.25
C VAL A 163 -0.62 -4.52 -3.18
N PHE A 164 -0.93 -4.22 -1.94
CA PHE A 164 -0.68 -5.09 -0.79
C PHE A 164 -1.81 -5.01 0.23
N ALA A 165 -2.05 -6.11 0.92
CA ALA A 165 -2.93 -6.11 2.08
C ALA A 165 -2.10 -6.04 3.36
N VAL A 166 -2.63 -5.35 4.36
CA VAL A 166 -2.00 -5.17 5.67
C VAL A 166 -3.06 -5.24 6.75
N MET A 167 -2.77 -5.92 7.83
CA MET A 167 -3.64 -5.88 9.00
C MET A 167 -3.42 -4.59 9.79
N ALA A 168 -4.46 -4.15 10.49
CA ALA A 168 -4.32 -3.07 11.45
C ALA A 168 -3.18 -3.39 12.43
N ASP A 169 -2.34 -2.42 12.74
CA ASP A 169 -1.16 -2.52 13.61
C ASP A 169 -0.02 -3.44 13.11
N GLN A 170 -0.12 -4.00 11.93
CA GLN A 170 0.99 -4.75 11.33
C GLN A 170 2.15 -3.81 10.96
N GLU A 171 3.38 -4.28 11.18
CA GLU A 171 4.58 -3.53 10.79
C GLU A 171 4.71 -3.48 9.27
N VAL A 172 4.95 -2.28 8.75
CA VAL A 172 5.31 -2.02 7.36
C VAL A 172 6.75 -1.54 7.31
N VAL A 173 7.57 -2.20 6.53
CA VAL A 173 8.93 -1.78 6.20
C VAL A 173 8.88 -1.05 4.87
N ILE A 174 9.32 0.18 4.85
CA ILE A 174 9.46 1.00 3.65
C ILE A 174 10.93 1.04 3.31
N LYS A 175 11.28 0.66 2.09
CA LYS A 175 12.65 0.58 1.59
C LYS A 175 12.83 1.47 0.37
N ASN A 176 14.01 2.07 0.23
CA ASN A 176 14.45 2.71 -1.00
C ASN A 176 15.63 1.93 -1.61
N SER A 177 15.41 1.29 -2.75
CA SER A 177 16.45 0.56 -3.51
C SER A 177 17.02 1.37 -4.67
N ASP A 178 16.49 2.57 -4.94
CA ASP A 178 17.01 3.47 -5.97
C ASP A 178 18.04 4.46 -5.38
N PRO A 179 19.06 4.90 -6.16
CA PRO A 179 20.11 5.79 -5.68
C PRO A 179 19.72 7.28 -5.69
N PHE A 180 18.42 7.59 -5.59
CA PHE A 180 17.89 8.95 -5.58
C PHE A 180 16.63 9.06 -4.74
N LEU A 181 16.19 10.31 -4.54
CA LEU A 181 15.08 10.64 -3.66
C LEU A 181 13.75 10.05 -4.15
N HIS A 182 13.12 9.34 -3.23
CA HIS A 182 11.69 9.04 -3.24
C HIS A 182 11.01 9.53 -1.96
N ASN A 183 9.70 9.46 -1.90
CA ASN A 183 8.96 9.59 -0.66
C ASN A 183 7.72 8.70 -0.67
N VAL A 184 7.22 8.36 0.50
CA VAL A 184 5.92 7.69 0.68
C VAL A 184 4.98 8.65 1.38
N SER A 185 3.97 9.10 0.66
CA SER A 185 2.89 9.93 1.20
C SER A 185 1.59 9.12 1.23
N ILE A 186 0.91 9.11 2.38
CA ILE A 186 -0.42 8.51 2.57
C ILE A 186 -1.33 9.60 3.13
N PRO A 187 -1.94 10.44 2.27
CA PRO A 187 -2.67 11.64 2.69
C PRO A 187 -3.82 11.36 3.67
N SER A 188 -4.51 10.23 3.49
CA SER A 188 -5.62 9.80 4.36
C SER A 188 -5.20 9.55 5.81
N LEU A 189 -3.92 9.35 6.08
CA LEU A 189 -3.33 9.09 7.39
C LEU A 189 -2.44 10.25 7.88
N GLY A 190 -2.26 11.30 7.07
CA GLY A 190 -1.33 12.39 7.37
C GLY A 190 0.13 11.94 7.39
N PHE A 191 0.46 10.83 6.72
CA PHE A 191 1.80 10.28 6.69
C PHE A 191 2.56 10.76 5.46
N ASN A 192 3.79 11.21 5.65
CA ASN A 192 4.71 11.58 4.57
C ASN A 192 6.15 11.34 5.03
N LEU A 193 6.86 10.46 4.35
CA LEU A 193 8.22 10.06 4.66
C LEU A 193 9.12 10.26 3.44
N SER A 194 10.14 11.11 3.59
CA SER A 194 11.19 11.30 2.57
C SER A 194 12.29 10.26 2.74
N MET A 195 12.75 9.70 1.62
CA MET A 195 13.79 8.65 1.58
C MET A 195 14.83 8.98 0.49
N PRO A 196 15.84 9.80 0.83
CA PRO A 196 16.80 10.28 -0.15
C PRO A 196 17.89 9.28 -0.55
N SER A 197 18.14 8.25 0.26
CA SER A 197 19.31 7.40 0.13
C SER A 197 18.97 5.97 -0.28
N VAL A 198 19.80 5.40 -1.15
CA VAL A 198 19.73 3.98 -1.49
C VAL A 198 20.01 3.11 -0.26
N GLY A 199 19.24 2.04 -0.13
CA GLY A 199 19.33 1.10 1.00
C GLY A 199 18.67 1.61 2.28
N GLU A 200 18.11 2.82 2.28
CA GLU A 200 17.36 3.33 3.42
C GLU A 200 16.14 2.47 3.71
N GLU A 201 15.95 2.12 4.99
CA GLU A 201 14.80 1.38 5.48
C GLU A 201 14.16 2.13 6.64
N ASN A 202 12.85 2.26 6.61
CA ASN A 202 12.03 2.79 7.68
C ASN A 202 10.94 1.80 8.06
N ARG A 203 10.53 1.81 9.32
CA ARG A 203 9.51 0.92 9.86
C ARG A 203 8.39 1.73 10.48
N ALA A 204 7.17 1.37 10.18
CA ALA A 204 6.01 2.09 10.67
C ALA A 204 4.83 1.16 10.93
N ARG A 205 3.95 1.57 11.86
CA ARG A 205 2.67 0.92 12.18
C ARG A 205 1.57 1.96 12.03
N PHE A 206 1.33 2.40 10.81
CA PHE A 206 0.45 3.53 10.57
C PHE A 206 -0.97 3.15 10.11
N PHE A 207 -1.21 1.87 9.79
CA PHE A 207 -2.53 1.39 9.37
C PHE A 207 -3.38 0.89 10.56
N ASN A 208 -3.50 1.69 11.62
CA ASN A 208 -4.13 1.22 12.85
C ASN A 208 -5.59 1.65 13.04
N ARG A 209 -6.10 2.60 12.25
CA ARG A 209 -7.41 3.21 12.51
C ARG A 209 -8.40 3.13 11.35
N LYS A 210 -7.95 2.94 10.13
CA LYS A 210 -8.78 2.95 8.93
C LYS A 210 -8.67 1.63 8.19
N THR A 211 -9.74 0.90 8.08
CA THR A 211 -9.83 -0.26 7.19
C THR A 211 -10.20 0.15 5.77
N GLY A 212 -9.90 -0.72 4.81
CA GLY A 212 -10.14 -0.44 3.40
C GLY A 212 -8.92 0.18 2.71
N SER A 213 -9.13 0.71 1.53
CA SER A 213 -8.07 1.18 0.63
C SER A 213 -7.43 2.49 1.11
N GLN A 214 -6.11 2.51 1.08
CA GLN A 214 -5.28 3.69 1.32
C GLN A 214 -4.30 3.85 0.15
N VAL A 215 -4.20 5.05 -0.41
CA VAL A 215 -3.28 5.34 -1.51
C VAL A 215 -1.93 5.75 -0.94
N CYS A 216 -0.86 5.13 -1.45
CA CYS A 216 0.52 5.53 -1.24
C CYS A 216 1.02 6.23 -2.51
N GLN A 217 1.59 7.41 -2.38
CA GLN A 217 2.00 8.26 -3.51
C GLN A 217 3.41 8.78 -3.31
N CYS A 218 4.16 8.95 -4.41
CA CYS A 218 5.42 9.67 -4.42
C CYS A 218 5.21 11.09 -4.97
N SER A 219 5.65 12.11 -4.24
CA SER A 219 5.54 13.50 -4.69
C SER A 219 6.60 13.88 -5.73
N VAL A 220 7.64 13.06 -5.87
CA VAL A 220 8.76 13.29 -6.82
C VAL A 220 8.48 12.67 -8.19
N HIS A 221 7.77 11.54 -8.22
CA HIS A 221 7.46 10.76 -9.41
C HIS A 221 5.93 10.58 -9.52
N PRO A 222 5.22 11.39 -10.30
CA PRO A 222 3.74 11.43 -10.31
C PRO A 222 3.05 10.12 -10.68
N TRP A 223 3.72 9.27 -11.46
CA TRP A 223 3.20 7.94 -11.82
C TRP A 223 3.36 6.90 -10.72
N MET A 224 4.23 7.16 -9.73
CA MET A 224 4.58 6.21 -8.68
C MET A 224 3.53 6.21 -7.59
N ASN A 225 2.66 5.22 -7.62
CA ASN A 225 1.62 5.00 -6.63
C ASN A 225 1.49 3.51 -6.29
N ALA A 226 0.94 3.25 -5.12
CA ALA A 226 0.57 1.92 -4.65
C ALA A 226 -0.68 1.99 -3.78
N TYR A 227 -1.29 0.84 -3.53
CA TYR A 227 -2.50 0.75 -2.73
C TYR A 227 -2.34 -0.25 -1.59
N ALA A 228 -2.47 0.25 -0.37
CA ALA A 228 -2.60 -0.58 0.81
C ALA A 228 -4.09 -0.87 1.06
N TYR A 229 -4.47 -2.13 1.19
CA TYR A 229 -5.80 -2.49 1.65
C TYR A 229 -5.73 -2.99 3.08
N VAL A 230 -6.27 -2.20 4.02
CA VAL A 230 -6.23 -2.52 5.45
C VAL A 230 -7.36 -3.46 5.79
N VAL A 231 -7.02 -4.67 6.18
CA VAL A 231 -7.95 -5.75 6.55
C VAL A 231 -8.10 -5.88 8.06
N LYS A 232 -9.25 -6.44 8.49
CA LYS A 232 -9.60 -6.62 9.92
C LYS A 232 -9.15 -7.97 10.49
N ASN A 233 -8.79 -8.92 9.63
CA ASN A 233 -8.46 -10.29 10.01
C ASN A 233 -7.43 -10.88 9.03
N PRO A 234 -6.76 -11.99 9.37
CA PRO A 234 -5.72 -12.59 8.55
C PRO A 234 -6.23 -13.43 7.38
N PHE A 235 -7.54 -13.56 7.21
CA PHE A 235 -8.14 -14.41 6.18
C PHE A 235 -8.35 -13.61 4.89
N PHE A 236 -7.27 -13.37 4.21
CA PHE A 236 -7.24 -12.67 2.92
C PHE A 236 -6.17 -13.26 2.00
N SER A 237 -6.28 -12.92 0.74
CA SER A 237 -5.30 -13.27 -0.30
C SER A 237 -5.23 -12.15 -1.34
N LYS A 238 -4.09 -12.04 -2.00
CA LYS A 238 -3.92 -11.17 -3.17
C LYS A 238 -3.84 -12.03 -4.42
N THR A 239 -4.55 -11.65 -5.49
CA THR A 239 -4.51 -12.39 -6.76
C THR A 239 -3.22 -12.13 -7.54
N GLY A 240 -2.70 -13.19 -8.18
CA GLY A 240 -1.66 -13.13 -9.18
C GLY A 240 -2.18 -12.73 -10.57
N GLY A 241 -1.33 -12.82 -11.58
CA GLY A 241 -1.70 -12.52 -12.97
C GLY A 241 -2.77 -13.43 -13.57
N ASP A 242 -2.94 -14.62 -13.02
CA ASP A 242 -3.99 -15.59 -13.37
C ASP A 242 -5.32 -15.35 -12.62
N GLY A 243 -5.36 -14.33 -11.77
CA GLY A 243 -6.51 -13.99 -10.94
C GLY A 243 -6.82 -14.99 -9.82
N LYS A 244 -6.02 -16.04 -9.64
CA LYS A 244 -6.26 -17.05 -8.60
C LYS A 244 -5.88 -16.55 -7.23
N PHE A 245 -6.59 -17.05 -6.22
CA PHE A 245 -6.31 -16.81 -4.82
C PHE A 245 -6.56 -18.05 -3.97
N THR A 246 -5.91 -18.09 -2.80
CA THR A 246 -6.15 -19.11 -1.78
C THR A 246 -6.22 -18.41 -0.43
N ILE A 247 -7.29 -18.65 0.33
CA ILE A 247 -7.41 -18.26 1.72
C ILE A 247 -7.28 -19.50 2.59
N ASN A 248 -6.28 -19.49 3.47
CA ASN A 248 -5.89 -20.63 4.28
C ASN A 248 -6.30 -20.44 5.74
N LYS A 249 -6.35 -21.56 6.46
CA LYS A 249 -6.42 -21.60 7.92
C LYS A 249 -7.68 -20.96 8.50
N LEU A 250 -8.79 -21.01 7.76
CA LEU A 250 -10.09 -20.65 8.32
C LEU A 250 -10.40 -21.58 9.52
N PRO A 251 -11.20 -21.09 10.47
CA PRO A 251 -11.67 -21.92 11.57
C PRO A 251 -12.35 -23.19 11.08
N ASP A 252 -12.12 -24.30 11.77
CA ASP A 252 -12.76 -25.60 11.48
C ASP A 252 -14.22 -25.65 11.95
N ALA A 253 -14.63 -24.66 12.76
CA ALA A 253 -15.99 -24.57 13.26
C ALA A 253 -17.01 -24.36 12.12
N ASP A 254 -18.13 -25.04 12.23
CA ASP A 254 -19.27 -24.89 11.32
C ASP A 254 -19.73 -23.45 11.25
N GLY A 255 -19.93 -22.97 10.04
CA GLY A 255 -20.35 -21.59 9.85
C GLY A 255 -20.37 -21.13 8.39
N THR A 256 -21.02 -20.01 8.18
CA THR A 256 -21.05 -19.33 6.88
C THR A 256 -20.22 -18.07 6.93
N TYR A 257 -19.29 -17.96 6.02
CA TYR A 257 -18.39 -16.81 5.88
C TYR A 257 -18.74 -16.00 4.64
N THR A 258 -18.70 -14.68 4.75
CA THR A 258 -18.88 -13.77 3.60
C THR A 258 -17.50 -13.41 3.06
N VAL A 259 -17.30 -13.67 1.78
CA VAL A 259 -16.09 -13.35 1.02
C VAL A 259 -16.37 -12.11 0.18
N GLU A 260 -15.49 -11.14 0.26
CA GLU A 260 -15.52 -9.93 -0.56
C GLU A 260 -14.23 -9.78 -1.33
N VAL A 261 -14.30 -9.01 -2.43
CA VAL A 261 -13.15 -8.66 -3.25
C VAL A 261 -13.08 -7.17 -3.47
N TRP A 262 -11.89 -6.63 -3.43
CA TRP A 262 -11.58 -5.25 -3.76
C TRP A 262 -10.52 -5.17 -4.85
N HIS A 263 -10.63 -4.16 -5.73
CA HIS A 263 -9.63 -3.77 -6.71
C HIS A 263 -9.57 -2.24 -6.80
N GLU A 264 -8.39 -1.67 -7.07
CA GLU A 264 -8.19 -0.21 -7.09
C GLU A 264 -9.01 0.52 -8.15
N LYS A 265 -9.36 -0.13 -9.25
CA LYS A 265 -10.15 0.41 -10.37
C LYS A 265 -11.65 0.12 -10.26
N ASP A 266 -12.17 0.08 -9.05
CA ASP A 266 -13.59 -0.19 -8.81
C ASP A 266 -14.55 0.75 -9.58
N ARG A 267 -14.15 2.01 -9.83
CA ARG A 267 -14.94 2.98 -10.60
C ARG A 267 -15.09 2.62 -12.07
N LYS A 268 -14.08 1.98 -12.68
CA LYS A 268 -14.11 1.51 -14.07
C LYS A 268 -14.61 0.07 -14.18
N LEU A 269 -14.52 -0.66 -13.12
CA LEU A 269 -14.96 -2.03 -13.01
C LEU A 269 -16.23 -2.06 -12.16
N LYS A 270 -17.29 -2.65 -12.70
CA LYS A 270 -18.43 -2.99 -11.87
C LYS A 270 -18.01 -4.13 -10.93
N ALA A 271 -17.93 -3.82 -9.65
CA ALA A 271 -17.57 -4.79 -8.63
C ALA A 271 -18.64 -5.90 -8.53
N PRO A 272 -18.21 -7.15 -8.37
CA PRO A 272 -19.11 -8.26 -8.08
C PRO A 272 -19.71 -8.12 -6.68
N LYS A 273 -20.84 -8.81 -6.47
CA LYS A 273 -21.42 -8.92 -5.12
C LYS A 273 -20.55 -9.85 -4.25
N ALA A 274 -20.61 -9.62 -2.94
CA ALA A 274 -20.07 -10.54 -1.96
C ALA A 274 -20.65 -11.95 -2.15
N GLN A 275 -19.82 -12.97 -1.95
CA GLN A 275 -20.21 -14.36 -2.03
C GLN A 275 -20.09 -15.02 -0.66
N LYS A 276 -20.63 -16.22 -0.52
CA LYS A 276 -20.59 -16.97 0.73
C LYS A 276 -19.92 -18.33 0.51
N ILE A 277 -19.21 -18.77 1.54
CA ILE A 277 -18.78 -20.16 1.69
C ILE A 277 -19.36 -20.71 2.98
N THR A 278 -19.65 -22.02 2.97
CA THR A 278 -20.11 -22.73 4.17
C THR A 278 -19.06 -23.76 4.55
N VAL A 279 -18.60 -23.70 5.80
CA VAL A 279 -17.74 -24.72 6.41
C VAL A 279 -18.61 -25.61 7.27
N LYS A 280 -18.46 -26.92 7.12
CA LYS A 280 -19.09 -27.95 7.93
C LYS A 280 -18.12 -29.10 8.10
N ASP A 281 -18.03 -29.62 9.33
CA ASP A 281 -17.17 -30.74 9.71
C ASP A 281 -15.69 -30.54 9.27
N GLY A 282 -15.18 -29.29 9.40
CA GLY A 282 -13.81 -28.93 9.04
C GLY A 282 -13.53 -28.87 7.53
N ALA A 283 -14.55 -28.84 6.68
CA ALA A 283 -14.42 -28.74 5.24
C ALA A 283 -15.32 -27.68 4.63
N VAL A 284 -14.92 -27.12 3.47
CA VAL A 284 -15.82 -26.26 2.67
C VAL A 284 -16.78 -27.16 1.91
N VAL A 285 -18.06 -27.10 2.27
CA VAL A 285 -19.12 -27.90 1.66
C VAL A 285 -19.87 -27.15 0.57
N GLU A 286 -19.75 -25.83 0.53
CA GLU A 286 -20.37 -24.96 -0.45
C GLU A 286 -19.46 -23.78 -0.78
N GLY A 287 -19.24 -23.45 -2.06
CA GLY A 287 -18.55 -22.24 -2.49
C GLY A 287 -17.41 -22.48 -3.46
N ASN A 288 -17.74 -22.57 -4.75
CA ASN A 288 -16.76 -22.30 -5.80
C ASN A 288 -16.77 -20.78 -6.04
N ILE A 289 -15.80 -20.06 -5.48
CA ILE A 289 -15.76 -18.60 -5.51
C ILE A 289 -15.13 -18.13 -6.83
N VAL A 290 -15.96 -17.57 -7.69
CA VAL A 290 -15.51 -16.84 -8.88
C VAL A 290 -16.10 -15.43 -8.81
N PHE A 291 -15.23 -14.43 -8.68
CA PHE A 291 -15.63 -13.04 -8.76
C PHE A 291 -15.45 -12.52 -10.19
N GLU A 292 -16.50 -11.98 -10.77
CA GLU A 292 -16.44 -11.39 -12.11
C GLU A 292 -16.67 -9.88 -12.05
N PHE A 293 -15.60 -9.14 -12.34
CA PHE A 293 -15.68 -7.71 -12.61
C PHE A 293 -16.10 -7.49 -14.07
N THR A 294 -16.96 -6.52 -14.31
CA THR A 294 -17.32 -6.12 -15.67
C THR A 294 -16.67 -4.78 -15.99
N TYR A 295 -15.82 -4.76 -17.03
CA TYR A 295 -15.24 -3.51 -17.52
C TYR A 295 -16.30 -2.70 -18.28
N LYS A 296 -16.44 -1.42 -17.94
CA LYS A 296 -17.51 -0.57 -18.50
C LYS A 296 -17.04 0.34 -19.64
N GLY A 297 -15.76 0.24 -20.06
CA GLY A 297 -15.20 1.11 -21.10
C GLY A 297 -14.76 2.48 -20.60
#